data_9686c71ba2a638d87d0aa33cf1228f5f
#
_entry.id   9686c71ba2a638d87d0aa33cf1228f5f
#
_cell.length_a   1.000
_cell.length_b   1.000
_cell.length_c   1.000
_cell.angle_alpha   90.00
_cell.angle_beta   90.00
_cell.angle_gamma   90.00
#
_symmetry.space_group_name_H-M   'P 1'
#
loop_
_entity.id
_entity.type
_entity.pdbx_description
1 polymer ?
#
loop_
_entity_poly.entity_id
_entity_poly.type
_entity_poly.pdbx_seq_one_letter_code
_entity_poly.pdbx_strand_id
1 'polypeptide(L)'
;MADKLQRELSNRHIQLIAIGGAIGTGLFLGAGQSIHLAGPSILLTYIIVGFVLFMFMRAMGELLLSNLGFKSFGDIAHHHIGSMAGFMVGWTYWLTWIISGMAEVTAVAKYVSFWYPTIPNWLTAAATILVLVALNLFSAKLFGELEFWLSIIKVLTILALIAVGVVMIVFGMKTSYGPATVTNIWKDGGIFPNGTQGFFMSFQMAIFSFIGIELIGITAGETKDPHKTIPQAINNVPFRILLFYVGSLAVIMSVVPWQQLNPADSPYVKMFGLVGIPFAAGIINFVVLTAAASSCNSGIFANSRTMFGLAGRKQGPAFLHRTNKHGVPHYAILVTCGLLSISVVLNAIFKDATKVFVQITTFSTVSVSYTHLTLPTIYSV
;
A
#
# COMPACT_ATOMS: atom_id res chain seq x y z
N MET A 1 -19.21 18.40 24.54
CA MET A 1 -17.75 18.39 24.35
C MET A 1 -17.49 18.30 22.86
N ALA A 2 -16.65 19.18 22.30
CA ALA A 2 -16.33 19.08 20.86
C ALA A 2 -15.58 17.78 20.61
N ASP A 3 -16.10 16.95 19.70
CA ASP A 3 -15.46 15.72 19.28
C ASP A 3 -14.08 16.03 18.67
N LYS A 4 -12.99 15.72 19.37
CA LYS A 4 -11.62 15.96 18.91
C LYS A 4 -10.88 14.64 18.79
N LEU A 5 -10.14 14.48 17.70
CA LEU A 5 -9.16 13.39 17.56
C LEU A 5 -8.02 13.60 18.57
N GLN A 6 -7.51 12.50 19.14
CA GLN A 6 -6.43 12.55 20.13
C GLN A 6 -5.06 12.45 19.44
N ARG A 7 -4.07 13.27 19.90
CA ARG A 7 -2.68 13.26 19.40
C ARG A 7 -1.88 12.21 20.18
N GLU A 8 -2.00 10.93 19.79
CA GLU A 8 -1.37 9.81 20.49
C GLU A 8 -0.17 9.20 19.76
N LEU A 9 0.02 9.54 18.46
CA LEU A 9 1.10 8.97 17.65
C LEU A 9 2.46 9.57 17.99
N SER A 10 3.43 8.73 18.32
CA SER A 10 4.83 9.14 18.53
C SER A 10 5.59 9.21 17.20
N ASN A 11 6.74 9.91 17.22
CA ASN A 11 7.60 10.03 16.02
C ASN A 11 7.99 8.66 15.44
N ARG A 12 8.29 7.65 16.28
CA ARG A 12 8.60 6.29 15.83
C ARG A 12 7.45 5.65 15.05
N HIS A 13 6.19 5.86 15.51
CA HIS A 13 5.00 5.36 14.82
C HIS A 13 4.89 5.96 13.42
N ILE A 14 5.04 7.28 13.31
CA ILE A 14 4.89 7.99 12.04
C ILE A 14 5.97 7.60 11.03
N GLN A 15 7.23 7.50 11.47
CA GLN A 15 8.32 7.07 10.58
C GLN A 15 8.07 5.66 10.03
N LEU A 16 7.60 4.73 10.85
CA LEU A 16 7.33 3.37 10.38
C LEU A 16 5.99 3.22 9.66
N ILE A 17 4.94 3.95 10.02
CA ILE A 17 3.72 4.04 9.23
C ILE A 17 4.04 4.56 7.83
N ALA A 18 4.90 5.58 7.73
CA ALA A 18 5.35 6.12 6.45
C ALA A 18 6.13 5.11 5.60
N ILE A 19 6.89 4.19 6.23
CA ILE A 19 7.63 3.13 5.52
C ILE A 19 6.69 1.98 5.18
N GLY A 20 5.99 1.47 6.18
CA GLY A 20 5.20 0.24 6.09
C GLY A 20 3.87 0.44 5.39
N GLY A 21 3.29 1.65 5.44
CA GLY A 21 2.03 1.95 4.76
C GLY A 21 2.11 1.79 3.25
N ALA A 22 3.25 2.15 2.65
CA ALA A 22 3.48 1.97 1.21
C ALA A 22 3.87 0.53 0.83
N ILE A 23 4.25 -0.33 1.79
CA ILE A 23 4.61 -1.73 1.53
C ILE A 23 3.36 -2.61 1.76
N GLY A 24 2.57 -2.78 0.73
CA GLY A 24 1.34 -3.58 0.72
C GLY A 24 1.33 -4.65 -0.37
N THR A 25 0.13 -5.09 -0.74
CA THR A 25 -0.06 -6.14 -1.76
C THR A 25 0.39 -5.71 -3.14
N GLY A 26 0.41 -4.42 -3.45
CA GLY A 26 0.91 -3.92 -4.73
C GLY A 26 2.35 -4.36 -4.99
N LEU A 27 3.23 -4.29 -3.96
CA LEU A 27 4.60 -4.77 -4.08
C LEU A 27 4.68 -6.30 -3.97
N PHE A 28 3.99 -6.91 -3.01
CA PHE A 28 4.16 -8.35 -2.74
C PHE A 28 3.41 -9.26 -3.72
N LEU A 29 2.21 -8.90 -4.15
CA LEU A 29 1.39 -9.68 -5.08
C LEU A 29 1.39 -9.04 -6.47
N GLY A 30 1.14 -7.74 -6.55
CA GLY A 30 1.04 -6.99 -7.80
C GLY A 30 2.33 -7.01 -8.63
N ALA A 31 3.51 -7.17 -7.98
CA ALA A 31 4.77 -7.30 -8.68
C ALA A 31 4.81 -8.49 -9.64
N GLY A 32 4.17 -9.62 -9.32
CA GLY A 32 4.07 -10.77 -10.22
C GLY A 32 3.38 -10.40 -11.54
N GLN A 33 2.24 -9.71 -11.45
CA GLN A 33 1.51 -9.21 -12.62
C GLN A 33 2.32 -8.18 -13.41
N SER A 34 2.98 -7.24 -12.72
CA SER A 34 3.79 -6.20 -13.37
C SER A 34 4.99 -6.77 -14.09
N ILE A 35 5.68 -7.74 -13.48
CA ILE A 35 6.81 -8.43 -14.12
C ILE A 35 6.33 -9.20 -15.35
N HIS A 36 5.18 -9.85 -15.28
CA HIS A 36 4.61 -10.57 -16.42
C HIS A 36 4.29 -9.64 -17.60
N LEU A 37 3.78 -8.43 -17.33
CA LEU A 37 3.45 -7.43 -18.33
C LEU A 37 4.69 -6.77 -18.95
N ALA A 38 5.62 -6.33 -18.11
CA ALA A 38 6.73 -5.47 -18.54
C ALA A 38 8.07 -6.20 -18.68
N GLY A 39 8.21 -7.38 -18.09
CA GLY A 39 9.52 -8.00 -17.92
C GLY A 39 10.43 -7.10 -17.08
N PRO A 40 11.75 -7.08 -17.37
CA PRO A 40 12.71 -6.26 -16.63
C PRO A 40 12.48 -4.75 -16.69
N SER A 41 11.74 -4.24 -17.68
CA SER A 41 11.43 -2.80 -17.78
C SER A 41 10.58 -2.30 -16.61
N ILE A 42 9.99 -3.20 -15.79
CA ILE A 42 9.32 -2.85 -14.53
C ILE A 42 10.23 -2.05 -13.59
N LEU A 43 11.55 -2.30 -13.58
CA LEU A 43 12.49 -1.54 -12.76
C LEU A 43 12.48 -0.05 -13.13
N LEU A 44 12.46 0.27 -14.44
CA LEU A 44 12.32 1.64 -14.91
C LEU A 44 10.96 2.23 -14.57
N THR A 45 9.89 1.44 -14.68
CA THR A 45 8.53 1.88 -14.29
C THR A 45 8.50 2.33 -12.82
N TYR A 46 9.08 1.54 -11.90
CA TYR A 46 9.12 1.92 -10.48
C TYR A 46 10.01 3.14 -10.22
N ILE A 47 11.12 3.30 -10.95
CA ILE A 47 11.97 4.50 -10.84
C ILE A 47 11.19 5.74 -11.30
N ILE A 48 10.53 5.69 -12.45
CA ILE A 48 9.78 6.83 -13.00
C ILE A 48 8.61 7.20 -12.10
N VAL A 49 7.75 6.24 -11.76
CA VAL A 49 6.59 6.48 -10.89
C VAL A 49 7.05 6.96 -9.52
N GLY A 50 8.10 6.35 -8.97
CA GLY A 50 8.66 6.73 -7.69
C GLY A 50 9.24 8.14 -7.67
N PHE A 51 9.91 8.57 -8.74
CA PHE A 51 10.41 9.94 -8.88
C PHE A 51 9.26 10.95 -8.94
N VAL A 52 8.24 10.69 -9.75
CA VAL A 52 7.05 11.56 -9.85
C VAL A 52 6.35 11.67 -8.49
N LEU A 53 6.16 10.54 -7.80
CA LEU A 53 5.55 10.53 -6.46
C LEU A 53 6.40 11.27 -5.42
N PHE A 54 7.72 11.19 -5.50
CA PHE A 54 8.60 11.96 -4.62
C PHE A 54 8.41 13.47 -4.81
N MET A 55 8.26 13.94 -6.05
CA MET A 55 7.96 15.35 -6.34
C MET A 55 6.61 15.77 -5.76
N PHE A 56 5.58 14.91 -5.90
CA PHE A 56 4.28 15.16 -5.27
C PHE A 56 4.35 15.20 -3.75
N MET A 57 5.09 14.28 -3.14
CA MET A 57 5.26 14.26 -1.69
C MET A 57 5.98 15.51 -1.18
N ARG A 58 6.95 16.04 -1.93
CA ARG A 58 7.61 17.30 -1.59
C ARG A 58 6.62 18.47 -1.61
N ALA A 59 5.86 18.62 -2.70
CA ALA A 59 4.85 19.67 -2.81
C ALA A 59 3.80 19.56 -1.69
N MET A 60 3.33 18.35 -1.43
CA MET A 60 2.39 18.08 -0.32
C MET A 60 2.97 18.42 1.04
N GLY A 61 4.25 18.10 1.28
CA GLY A 61 4.92 18.42 2.54
C GLY A 61 5.01 19.93 2.79
N GLU A 62 5.32 20.71 1.77
CA GLU A 62 5.35 22.19 1.85
C GLU A 62 3.95 22.75 2.16
N LEU A 63 2.89 22.23 1.52
CA LEU A 63 1.51 22.62 1.80
C LEU A 63 1.10 22.31 3.24
N LEU A 64 1.41 21.12 3.74
CA LEU A 64 1.09 20.70 5.11
C LEU A 64 1.82 21.55 6.16
N LEU A 65 3.08 21.93 5.89
CA LEU A 65 3.87 22.75 6.80
C LEU A 65 3.49 24.22 6.75
N SER A 66 2.86 24.68 5.67
CA SER A 66 2.35 26.07 5.57
C SER A 66 1.22 26.36 6.56
N ASN A 67 0.41 25.35 6.88
CA ASN A 67 -0.67 25.47 7.86
C ASN A 67 -0.93 24.12 8.56
N LEU A 68 -0.40 23.97 9.76
CA LEU A 68 -0.58 22.77 10.60
C LEU A 68 -2.03 22.53 11.07
N GLY A 69 -2.95 23.42 10.73
CA GLY A 69 -4.39 23.23 10.96
C GLY A 69 -5.04 22.26 9.97
N PHE A 70 -4.41 21.96 8.84
CA PHE A 70 -4.91 21.00 7.87
C PHE A 70 -4.84 19.58 8.45
N LYS A 71 -5.94 18.84 8.32
CA LYS A 71 -6.08 17.46 8.83
C LYS A 71 -6.24 16.44 7.71
N SER A 72 -6.45 16.89 6.49
CA SER A 72 -6.69 16.06 5.32
C SER A 72 -6.34 16.79 4.03
N PHE A 73 -6.17 16.05 2.94
CA PHE A 73 -5.99 16.62 1.60
C PHE A 73 -7.20 17.45 1.16
N GLY A 74 -8.41 17.07 1.61
CA GLY A 74 -9.62 17.86 1.39
C GLY A 74 -9.59 19.23 2.06
N ASP A 75 -8.91 19.38 3.21
CA ASP A 75 -8.73 20.70 3.88
C ASP A 75 -7.83 21.60 3.04
N ILE A 76 -6.74 21.06 2.51
CA ILE A 76 -5.79 21.77 1.65
C ILE A 76 -6.52 22.27 0.39
N ALA A 77 -7.20 21.37 -0.31
CA ALA A 77 -7.95 21.70 -1.51
C ALA A 77 -9.08 22.71 -1.25
N HIS A 78 -9.77 22.58 -0.12
CA HIS A 78 -10.80 23.53 0.30
C HIS A 78 -10.24 24.94 0.54
N HIS A 79 -9.08 25.04 1.20
CA HIS A 79 -8.46 26.30 1.53
C HIS A 79 -7.93 27.05 0.30
N HIS A 80 -7.25 26.34 -0.61
CA HIS A 80 -6.54 26.94 -1.73
C HIS A 80 -7.40 27.08 -3.01
N ILE A 81 -8.32 26.17 -3.26
CA ILE A 81 -9.14 26.18 -4.48
C ILE A 81 -10.61 26.51 -4.17
N GLY A 82 -11.14 25.99 -3.05
CA GLY A 82 -12.52 26.23 -2.64
C GLY A 82 -13.27 24.98 -2.21
N SER A 83 -14.53 25.18 -1.78
CA SER A 83 -15.36 24.14 -1.14
C SER A 83 -15.60 22.94 -2.02
N MET A 84 -15.83 23.13 -3.33
CA MET A 84 -16.08 22.04 -4.28
C MET A 84 -14.84 21.17 -4.46
N ALA A 85 -13.65 21.77 -4.58
CA ALA A 85 -12.40 21.03 -4.69
C ALA A 85 -12.13 20.20 -3.42
N GLY A 86 -12.35 20.77 -2.24
CA GLY A 86 -12.22 20.05 -0.97
C GLY A 86 -13.17 18.85 -0.87
N PHE A 87 -14.41 19.02 -1.33
CA PHE A 87 -15.39 17.94 -1.41
C PHE A 87 -14.92 16.81 -2.35
N MET A 88 -14.56 17.16 -3.59
CA MET A 88 -14.13 16.20 -4.60
C MET A 88 -12.89 15.41 -4.15
N VAL A 89 -11.83 16.10 -3.70
CA VAL A 89 -10.59 15.47 -3.23
C VAL A 89 -10.87 14.55 -2.04
N GLY A 90 -11.64 15.01 -1.05
CA GLY A 90 -11.93 14.21 0.14
C GLY A 90 -12.70 12.93 -0.18
N TRP A 91 -13.76 13.01 -1.00
CA TRP A 91 -14.56 11.84 -1.36
C TRP A 91 -13.83 10.90 -2.32
N THR A 92 -13.02 11.42 -3.27
CA THR A 92 -12.21 10.57 -4.16
C THR A 92 -11.12 9.85 -3.39
N TYR A 93 -10.45 10.51 -2.44
CA TYR A 93 -9.48 9.88 -1.56
C TYR A 93 -10.10 8.77 -0.72
N TRP A 94 -11.29 9.03 -0.15
CA TRP A 94 -12.03 8.02 0.57
C TRP A 94 -12.39 6.81 -0.31
N LEU A 95 -12.88 7.04 -1.54
CA LEU A 95 -13.20 5.99 -2.49
C LEU A 95 -11.97 5.16 -2.87
N THR A 96 -10.83 5.82 -3.07
CA THR A 96 -9.54 5.17 -3.37
C THR A 96 -9.20 4.13 -2.30
N TRP A 97 -9.33 4.49 -1.02
CA TRP A 97 -9.01 3.56 0.07
C TRP A 97 -10.06 2.47 0.27
N ILE A 98 -11.33 2.70 -0.08
CA ILE A 98 -12.33 1.61 -0.12
C ILE A 98 -11.93 0.57 -1.16
N ILE A 99 -11.64 1.01 -2.38
CA ILE A 99 -11.29 0.10 -3.48
C ILE A 99 -9.96 -0.61 -3.17
N SER A 100 -8.96 0.13 -2.70
CA SER A 100 -7.66 -0.47 -2.31
C SER A 100 -7.82 -1.46 -1.17
N GLY A 101 -8.62 -1.15 -0.15
CA GLY A 101 -8.90 -2.06 0.96
C GLY A 101 -9.60 -3.35 0.52
N MET A 102 -10.49 -3.28 -0.49
CA MET A 102 -11.08 -4.50 -1.09
C MET A 102 -10.00 -5.38 -1.74
N ALA A 103 -9.00 -4.79 -2.41
CA ALA A 103 -7.88 -5.52 -2.98
C ALA A 103 -7.02 -6.17 -1.89
N GLU A 104 -6.71 -5.44 -0.80
CA GLU A 104 -5.95 -5.95 0.34
C GLU A 104 -6.66 -7.14 1.02
N VAL A 105 -7.97 -7.03 1.28
CA VAL A 105 -8.78 -8.12 1.86
C VAL A 105 -8.80 -9.34 0.94
N THR A 106 -8.91 -9.14 -0.37
CA THR A 106 -8.85 -10.22 -1.36
C THR A 106 -7.49 -10.90 -1.39
N ALA A 107 -6.41 -10.13 -1.26
CA ALA A 107 -5.06 -10.68 -1.18
C ALA A 107 -4.84 -11.48 0.11
N VAL A 108 -5.37 -11.04 1.27
CA VAL A 108 -5.34 -11.84 2.50
C VAL A 108 -5.99 -13.20 2.28
N ALA A 109 -7.16 -13.24 1.62
CA ALA A 109 -7.82 -14.49 1.30
C ALA A 109 -6.95 -15.41 0.42
N LYS A 110 -6.29 -14.84 -0.60
CA LYS A 110 -5.33 -15.56 -1.45
C LYS A 110 -4.16 -16.13 -0.65
N TYR A 111 -3.59 -15.36 0.30
CA TYR A 111 -2.47 -15.82 1.11
C TYR A 111 -2.87 -16.91 2.11
N VAL A 112 -4.08 -16.86 2.68
CA VAL A 112 -4.59 -17.93 3.55
C VAL A 112 -4.80 -19.22 2.77
N SER A 113 -5.23 -19.16 1.53
CA SER A 113 -5.41 -20.35 0.68
C SER A 113 -4.12 -21.11 0.40
N PHE A 114 -2.95 -20.52 0.65
CA PHE A 114 -1.65 -21.19 0.59
C PHE A 114 -1.56 -22.38 1.58
N TRP A 115 -2.09 -22.22 2.80
CA TRP A 115 -2.10 -23.29 3.81
C TRP A 115 -3.42 -24.06 3.85
N TYR A 116 -4.52 -23.35 3.56
CA TYR A 116 -5.87 -23.86 3.70
C TYR A 116 -6.68 -23.68 2.42
N PRO A 117 -6.35 -24.43 1.34
CA PRO A 117 -6.98 -24.28 0.02
C PRO A 117 -8.48 -24.64 0.01
N THR A 118 -8.94 -25.36 1.02
CA THR A 118 -10.35 -25.77 1.18
C THR A 118 -11.24 -24.67 1.78
N ILE A 119 -10.65 -23.67 2.44
CA ILE A 119 -11.43 -22.57 3.03
C ILE A 119 -11.86 -21.61 1.90
N PRO A 120 -13.16 -21.33 1.77
CA PRO A 120 -13.63 -20.38 0.76
C PRO A 120 -13.06 -18.97 0.99
N ASN A 121 -12.59 -18.32 -0.09
CA ASN A 121 -11.97 -16.98 -0.01
C ASN A 121 -12.89 -15.92 0.64
N TRP A 122 -14.20 -16.00 0.41
CA TRP A 122 -15.16 -15.08 1.01
C TRP A 122 -15.21 -15.18 2.54
N LEU A 123 -15.04 -16.39 3.10
CA LEU A 123 -15.03 -16.58 4.55
C LEU A 123 -13.81 -15.93 5.20
N THR A 124 -12.64 -16.12 4.58
CA THR A 124 -11.39 -15.47 5.01
C THR A 124 -11.49 -13.94 4.90
N ALA A 125 -12.08 -13.45 3.80
CA ALA A 125 -12.32 -12.01 3.60
C ALA A 125 -13.23 -11.44 4.70
N ALA A 126 -14.34 -12.12 5.02
CA ALA A 126 -15.26 -11.72 6.08
C ALA A 126 -14.57 -11.71 7.46
N ALA A 127 -13.83 -12.77 7.79
CA ALA A 127 -13.09 -12.87 9.05
C ALA A 127 -12.04 -11.73 9.17
N THR A 128 -11.32 -11.42 8.08
CA THR A 128 -10.37 -10.31 8.03
C THR A 128 -11.04 -8.97 8.34
N ILE A 129 -12.16 -8.66 7.70
CA ILE A 129 -12.89 -7.40 7.95
C ILE A 129 -13.35 -7.33 9.42
N LEU A 130 -13.89 -8.42 9.98
CA LEU A 130 -14.31 -8.44 11.39
C LEU A 130 -13.16 -8.16 12.36
N VAL A 131 -12.00 -8.76 12.14
CA VAL A 131 -10.79 -8.50 12.93
C VAL A 131 -10.36 -7.03 12.81
N LEU A 132 -10.34 -6.48 11.58
CA LEU A 132 -9.93 -5.09 11.36
C LEU A 132 -10.93 -4.08 11.95
N VAL A 133 -12.23 -4.36 11.91
CA VAL A 133 -13.26 -3.57 12.63
C VAL A 133 -12.94 -3.53 14.11
N ALA A 134 -12.76 -4.71 14.71
CA ALA A 134 -12.46 -4.82 16.14
C ALA A 134 -11.20 -3.99 16.51
N LEU A 135 -10.10 -4.15 15.77
CA LEU A 135 -8.85 -3.43 16.02
C LEU A 135 -9.00 -1.91 15.90
N ASN A 136 -9.73 -1.42 14.89
CA ASN A 136 -9.90 0.02 14.66
C ASN A 136 -10.86 0.70 15.64
N LEU A 137 -11.74 -0.03 16.32
CA LEU A 137 -12.67 0.54 17.30
C LEU A 137 -12.04 0.82 18.67
N PHE A 138 -10.82 0.30 18.94
CA PHE A 138 -10.18 0.47 20.25
C PHE A 138 -9.55 1.86 20.42
N SER A 139 -8.36 2.12 19.87
CA SER A 139 -7.68 3.42 20.00
C SER A 139 -6.65 3.68 18.93
N ALA A 140 -6.33 4.97 18.68
CA ALA A 140 -5.26 5.37 17.77
C ALA A 140 -3.87 4.89 18.25
N LYS A 141 -3.66 4.78 19.56
CA LYS A 141 -2.41 4.28 20.13
C LYS A 141 -2.19 2.80 19.80
N LEU A 142 -3.24 1.97 19.94
CA LEU A 142 -3.17 0.55 19.59
C LEU A 142 -2.90 0.37 18.08
N PHE A 143 -3.58 1.17 17.23
CA PHE A 143 -3.30 1.21 15.81
C PHE A 143 -1.81 1.52 15.54
N GLY A 144 -1.27 2.57 16.16
CA GLY A 144 0.13 2.97 15.99
C GLY A 144 1.14 1.89 16.41
N GLU A 145 0.93 1.21 17.54
CA GLU A 145 1.80 0.12 17.99
C GLU A 145 1.74 -1.10 17.08
N LEU A 146 0.55 -1.51 16.65
CA LEU A 146 0.39 -2.63 15.72
C LEU A 146 1.08 -2.32 14.38
N GLU A 147 0.85 -1.15 13.81
CA GLU A 147 1.42 -0.73 12.54
C GLU A 147 2.95 -0.60 12.61
N PHE A 148 3.48 -0.16 13.77
CA PHE A 148 4.91 -0.12 14.04
C PHE A 148 5.55 -1.51 13.93
N TRP A 149 5.03 -2.52 14.63
CA TRP A 149 5.60 -3.86 14.61
C TRP A 149 5.42 -4.55 13.26
N LEU A 150 4.25 -4.42 12.64
CA LEU A 150 4.00 -4.98 11.32
C LEU A 150 4.90 -4.34 10.25
N SER A 151 5.17 -3.03 10.34
CA SER A 151 6.09 -2.35 9.43
C SER A 151 7.54 -2.82 9.57
N ILE A 152 8.02 -3.06 10.79
CA ILE A 152 9.35 -3.64 11.03
C ILE A 152 9.46 -5.01 10.37
N ILE A 153 8.47 -5.87 10.54
CA ILE A 153 8.47 -7.22 9.96
C ILE A 153 8.54 -7.15 8.43
N LYS A 154 7.76 -6.26 7.78
CA LYS A 154 7.81 -6.05 6.33
C LYS A 154 9.20 -5.63 5.86
N VAL A 155 9.79 -4.64 6.52
CA VAL A 155 11.12 -4.09 6.17
C VAL A 155 12.18 -5.17 6.34
N LEU A 156 12.22 -5.86 7.47
CA LEU A 156 13.19 -6.93 7.71
C LEU A 156 13.07 -8.07 6.70
N THR A 157 11.85 -8.41 6.29
CA THR A 157 11.60 -9.45 5.27
C THR A 157 12.19 -9.06 3.92
N ILE A 158 11.98 -7.81 3.46
CA ILE A 158 12.54 -7.35 2.18
C ILE A 158 14.07 -7.27 2.26
N LEU A 159 14.62 -6.78 3.36
CA LEU A 159 16.07 -6.76 3.55
C LEU A 159 16.68 -8.17 3.59
N ALA A 160 16.02 -9.11 4.26
CA ALA A 160 16.44 -10.51 4.26
C ALA A 160 16.38 -11.12 2.85
N LEU A 161 15.32 -10.83 2.08
CA LEU A 161 15.22 -11.26 0.69
C LEU A 161 16.38 -10.73 -0.16
N ILE A 162 16.67 -9.41 -0.06
CA ILE A 162 17.78 -8.79 -0.79
C ILE A 162 19.09 -9.44 -0.38
N ALA A 163 19.36 -9.60 0.92
CA ALA A 163 20.59 -10.19 1.42
C ALA A 163 20.77 -11.64 0.92
N VAL A 164 19.75 -12.47 1.08
CA VAL A 164 19.79 -13.87 0.61
C VAL A 164 19.96 -13.94 -0.90
N GLY A 165 19.24 -13.13 -1.66
CA GLY A 165 19.35 -13.13 -3.11
C GLY A 165 20.71 -12.63 -3.60
N VAL A 166 21.30 -11.62 -2.96
CA VAL A 166 22.67 -11.18 -3.26
C VAL A 166 23.67 -12.30 -2.99
N VAL A 167 23.55 -13.02 -1.87
CA VAL A 167 24.39 -14.20 -1.60
C VAL A 167 24.21 -15.24 -2.70
N MET A 168 22.99 -15.57 -3.10
CA MET A 168 22.72 -16.54 -4.18
C MET A 168 23.38 -16.12 -5.50
N ILE A 169 23.33 -14.83 -5.85
CA ILE A 169 23.91 -14.26 -7.08
C ILE A 169 25.45 -14.31 -7.01
N VAL A 170 26.04 -13.84 -5.90
CA VAL A 170 27.51 -13.78 -5.75
C VAL A 170 28.14 -15.19 -5.81
N PHE A 171 27.51 -16.18 -5.22
CA PHE A 171 28.00 -17.56 -5.24
C PHE A 171 27.50 -18.38 -6.44
N GLY A 172 26.73 -17.79 -7.35
CA GLY A 172 26.18 -18.47 -8.53
C GLY A 172 25.36 -19.71 -8.17
N MET A 173 24.59 -19.65 -7.07
CA MET A 173 23.84 -20.79 -6.55
C MET A 173 22.86 -21.32 -7.60
N LYS A 174 22.86 -22.64 -7.81
CA LYS A 174 21.95 -23.30 -8.76
C LYS A 174 20.56 -23.40 -8.13
N THR A 175 19.57 -22.90 -8.83
CA THR A 175 18.14 -23.08 -8.54
C THR A 175 17.52 -24.08 -9.53
N SER A 176 16.24 -24.42 -9.33
CA SER A 176 15.48 -25.21 -10.31
C SER A 176 15.35 -24.53 -11.69
N TYR A 177 15.68 -23.24 -11.79
CA TYR A 177 15.63 -22.43 -13.03
C TYR A 177 17.00 -22.13 -13.63
N GLY A 178 18.07 -22.68 -13.05
CA GLY A 178 19.45 -22.43 -13.46
C GLY A 178 20.24 -21.63 -12.41
N PRO A 179 21.46 -21.14 -12.75
CA PRO A 179 22.25 -20.36 -11.81
C PRO A 179 21.65 -18.98 -11.56
N ALA A 180 21.71 -18.54 -10.30
CA ALA A 180 21.36 -17.17 -9.92
C ALA A 180 22.43 -16.22 -10.47
N THR A 181 22.04 -15.30 -11.36
CA THR A 181 22.95 -14.33 -11.96
C THR A 181 22.23 -13.07 -12.39
N VAL A 182 22.89 -11.93 -12.33
CA VAL A 182 22.34 -10.64 -12.77
C VAL A 182 21.95 -10.69 -14.26
N THR A 183 22.61 -11.50 -15.07
CA THR A 183 22.31 -11.63 -16.50
C THR A 183 20.92 -12.16 -16.78
N ASN A 184 20.28 -12.87 -15.82
CA ASN A 184 18.90 -13.34 -15.93
C ASN A 184 17.89 -12.21 -16.14
N ILE A 185 18.24 -10.96 -15.75
CA ILE A 185 17.38 -9.78 -15.94
C ILE A 185 17.16 -9.49 -17.44
N TRP A 186 18.21 -9.59 -18.29
CA TRP A 186 18.13 -9.20 -19.71
C TRP A 186 18.42 -10.31 -20.71
N LYS A 187 18.79 -11.52 -20.24
CA LYS A 187 19.15 -12.66 -21.08
C LYS A 187 18.03 -13.05 -22.06
N ASP A 188 16.78 -12.97 -21.60
CA ASP A 188 15.64 -13.51 -22.33
C ASP A 188 14.75 -12.35 -22.85
N GLY A 189 15.15 -11.72 -23.94
CA GLY A 189 14.39 -10.67 -24.61
C GLY A 189 14.79 -9.22 -24.26
N GLY A 190 15.90 -9.04 -23.53
CA GLY A 190 16.42 -7.71 -23.17
C GLY A 190 15.60 -7.01 -22.07
N ILE A 191 15.70 -5.68 -22.04
CA ILE A 191 15.01 -4.86 -21.00
C ILE A 191 13.51 -4.70 -21.30
N PHE A 192 13.11 -4.67 -22.58
CA PHE A 192 11.74 -4.45 -23.05
C PHE A 192 11.22 -5.67 -23.83
N PRO A 193 11.12 -6.87 -23.23
CA PRO A 193 10.76 -8.07 -23.95
C PRO A 193 9.34 -8.05 -24.52
N ASN A 194 8.42 -7.33 -23.87
CA ASN A 194 7.03 -7.15 -24.29
C ASN A 194 6.78 -5.79 -24.93
N GLY A 195 7.86 -5.12 -25.39
CA GLY A 195 7.81 -3.83 -26.05
C GLY A 195 7.32 -2.67 -25.18
N THR A 196 7.05 -1.54 -25.81
CA THR A 196 6.57 -0.33 -25.11
C THR A 196 5.17 -0.52 -24.52
N GLN A 197 4.32 -1.33 -25.13
CA GLN A 197 2.97 -1.60 -24.64
C GLN A 197 3.02 -2.26 -23.26
N GLY A 198 3.79 -3.33 -23.08
CA GLY A 198 3.95 -4.02 -21.78
C GLY A 198 4.52 -3.08 -20.72
N PHE A 199 5.51 -2.25 -21.10
CA PHE A 199 6.08 -1.23 -20.24
C PHE A 199 5.01 -0.25 -19.72
N PHE A 200 4.22 0.37 -20.60
CA PHE A 200 3.18 1.31 -20.18
C PHE A 200 2.05 0.64 -19.38
N MET A 201 1.66 -0.59 -19.71
CA MET A 201 0.64 -1.31 -18.94
C MET A 201 1.08 -1.59 -17.50
N SER A 202 2.38 -1.70 -17.23
CA SER A 202 2.89 -1.91 -15.87
C SER A 202 2.75 -0.70 -14.94
N PHE A 203 2.57 0.51 -15.47
CA PHE A 203 2.38 1.73 -14.67
C PHE A 203 1.15 1.65 -13.77
N GLN A 204 0.08 1.01 -14.23
CA GLN A 204 -1.14 0.82 -13.44
C GLN A 204 -0.85 0.14 -12.09
N MET A 205 -0.15 -0.98 -12.11
CA MET A 205 0.17 -1.71 -10.88
C MET A 205 1.29 -1.02 -10.08
N ALA A 206 2.24 -0.36 -10.75
CA ALA A 206 3.27 0.41 -10.07
C ALA A 206 2.66 1.58 -9.28
N ILE A 207 1.71 2.32 -9.83
CA ILE A 207 0.98 3.38 -9.12
C ILE A 207 0.20 2.79 -7.94
N PHE A 208 -0.51 1.67 -8.13
CA PHE A 208 -1.19 0.96 -7.05
C PHE A 208 -0.23 0.56 -5.92
N SER A 209 0.98 0.11 -6.26
CA SER A 209 1.98 -0.31 -5.27
C SER A 209 2.49 0.80 -4.36
N PHE A 210 2.29 2.06 -4.72
CA PHE A 210 2.69 3.22 -3.93
C PHE A 210 1.55 3.84 -3.12
N ILE A 211 0.32 3.29 -3.18
CA ILE A 211 -0.78 3.72 -2.31
C ILE A 211 -0.37 3.53 -0.86
N GLY A 212 -0.59 4.55 -0.04
CA GLY A 212 -0.18 4.57 1.37
C GLY A 212 1.05 5.43 1.65
N ILE A 213 1.82 5.83 0.63
CA ILE A 213 2.94 6.76 0.83
C ILE A 213 2.46 8.12 1.35
N GLU A 214 1.27 8.53 0.94
CA GLU A 214 0.60 9.77 1.34
C GLU A 214 0.09 9.76 2.79
N LEU A 215 0.10 8.61 3.48
CA LEU A 215 -0.25 8.52 4.91
C LEU A 215 0.63 9.41 5.78
N ILE A 216 1.85 9.73 5.32
CA ILE A 216 2.71 10.75 5.94
C ILE A 216 1.94 12.07 6.13
N GLY A 217 1.15 12.46 5.12
CA GLY A 217 0.38 13.69 5.15
C GLY A 217 -0.79 13.66 6.15
N ILE A 218 -1.51 12.55 6.21
CA ILE A 218 -2.64 12.39 7.13
C ILE A 218 -2.18 12.31 8.58
N THR A 219 -1.09 11.60 8.83
CA THR A 219 -0.51 11.46 10.18
C THR A 219 0.18 12.74 10.65
N ALA A 220 0.46 13.69 9.76
CA ALA A 220 1.07 14.98 10.09
C ALA A 220 0.28 15.74 11.15
N GLY A 221 -1.06 15.75 11.06
CA GLY A 221 -1.94 16.41 12.02
C GLY A 221 -1.95 15.78 13.43
N GLU A 222 -1.49 14.54 13.57
CA GLU A 222 -1.40 13.77 14.81
C GLU A 222 0.06 13.65 15.32
N THR A 223 1.02 14.37 14.70
CA THR A 223 2.45 14.35 14.99
C THR A 223 2.83 15.37 16.05
N LYS A 224 3.79 15.02 16.93
CA LYS A 224 4.29 15.93 17.98
C LYS A 224 5.20 17.04 17.43
N ASP A 225 6.01 16.76 16.40
CA ASP A 225 6.95 17.70 15.78
C ASP A 225 6.88 17.58 14.24
N PRO A 226 5.84 18.17 13.60
CA PRO A 226 5.62 18.04 12.17
C PRO A 226 6.72 18.69 11.32
N HIS A 227 7.27 19.84 11.74
CA HIS A 227 8.32 20.55 10.98
C HIS A 227 9.60 19.74 10.81
N LYS A 228 9.91 18.83 11.71
CA LYS A 228 11.06 17.93 11.62
C LYS A 228 10.71 16.58 10.99
N THR A 229 9.59 16.02 11.39
CA THR A 229 9.21 14.63 11.04
C THR A 229 8.78 14.51 9.58
N ILE A 230 7.98 15.46 9.05
CA ILE A 230 7.46 15.42 7.69
C ILE A 230 8.60 15.52 6.65
N PRO A 231 9.52 16.51 6.70
CA PRO A 231 10.63 16.58 5.76
C PRO A 231 11.53 15.34 5.80
N GLN A 232 11.83 14.81 6.99
CA GLN A 232 12.63 13.60 7.12
C GLN A 232 11.95 12.38 6.48
N ALA A 233 10.65 12.21 6.71
CA ALA A 233 9.88 11.12 6.11
C ALA A 233 9.88 11.21 4.58
N ILE A 234 9.65 12.39 4.02
CA ILE A 234 9.59 12.63 2.57
C ILE A 234 10.98 12.45 1.93
N ASN A 235 12.04 13.02 2.51
CA ASN A 235 13.39 12.92 1.94
C ASN A 235 13.92 11.48 1.89
N ASN A 236 13.40 10.59 2.72
CA ASN A 236 13.74 9.17 2.70
C ASN A 236 12.98 8.36 1.62
N VAL A 237 11.96 8.94 0.98
CA VAL A 237 11.14 8.23 -0.03
C VAL A 237 11.97 7.69 -1.18
N PRO A 238 12.89 8.44 -1.84
CA PRO A 238 13.66 7.92 -2.96
C PRO A 238 14.52 6.71 -2.58
N PHE A 239 15.17 6.76 -1.41
CA PHE A 239 15.96 5.63 -0.92
C PHE A 239 15.10 4.39 -0.68
N ARG A 240 13.91 4.56 -0.12
CA ARG A 240 12.95 3.45 0.10
C ARG A 240 12.52 2.82 -1.22
N ILE A 241 12.21 3.64 -2.22
CA ILE A 241 11.81 3.17 -3.54
C ILE A 241 12.93 2.37 -4.19
N LEU A 242 14.15 2.93 -4.22
CA LEU A 242 15.29 2.25 -4.82
C LEU A 242 15.60 0.93 -4.10
N LEU A 243 15.57 0.90 -2.79
CA LEU A 243 15.92 -0.30 -2.02
C LEU A 243 14.79 -1.34 -2.04
N PHE A 244 13.59 -0.95 -1.63
CA PHE A 244 12.51 -1.92 -1.38
C PHE A 244 11.77 -2.35 -2.65
N TYR A 245 11.66 -1.49 -3.66
CA TYR A 245 10.98 -1.81 -4.91
C TYR A 245 11.99 -2.25 -5.97
N VAL A 246 12.85 -1.35 -6.41
CA VAL A 246 13.78 -1.64 -7.50
C VAL A 246 14.81 -2.71 -7.10
N GLY A 247 15.42 -2.58 -5.92
CA GLY A 247 16.44 -3.52 -5.42
C GLY A 247 15.89 -4.93 -5.21
N SER A 248 14.73 -5.07 -4.55
CA SER A 248 14.15 -6.38 -4.31
C SER A 248 13.72 -7.07 -5.61
N LEU A 249 13.09 -6.34 -6.54
CA LEU A 249 12.67 -6.90 -7.82
C LEU A 249 13.85 -7.26 -8.73
N ALA A 250 14.91 -6.44 -8.74
CA ALA A 250 16.13 -6.76 -9.47
C ALA A 250 16.77 -8.06 -8.94
N VAL A 251 16.82 -8.23 -7.61
CA VAL A 251 17.32 -9.45 -6.98
C VAL A 251 16.43 -10.65 -7.31
N ILE A 252 15.11 -10.51 -7.21
CA ILE A 252 14.16 -11.59 -7.55
C ILE A 252 14.36 -12.06 -9.01
N MET A 253 14.41 -11.12 -9.97
CA MET A 253 14.59 -11.47 -11.40
C MET A 253 15.99 -11.98 -11.71
N SER A 254 16.99 -11.69 -10.89
CA SER A 254 18.34 -12.28 -11.00
C SER A 254 18.37 -13.73 -10.53
N VAL A 255 17.51 -14.11 -9.57
CA VAL A 255 17.43 -15.49 -9.02
C VAL A 255 16.43 -16.34 -9.82
N VAL A 256 15.29 -15.75 -10.20
CA VAL A 256 14.23 -16.41 -10.97
C VAL A 256 14.05 -15.67 -12.28
N PRO A 257 14.31 -16.29 -13.44
CA PRO A 257 14.04 -15.67 -14.73
C PRO A 257 12.60 -15.14 -14.79
N TRP A 258 12.42 -13.92 -15.27
CA TRP A 258 11.14 -13.20 -15.19
C TRP A 258 9.96 -13.97 -15.83
N GLN A 259 10.21 -14.76 -16.89
CA GLN A 259 9.19 -15.59 -17.56
C GLN A 259 8.68 -16.74 -16.68
N GLN A 260 9.45 -17.16 -15.67
CA GLN A 260 9.11 -18.24 -14.74
C GLN A 260 8.31 -17.74 -13.52
N LEU A 261 8.10 -16.43 -13.42
CA LEU A 261 7.28 -15.83 -12.38
C LEU A 261 5.81 -15.84 -12.80
N ASN A 262 5.00 -16.59 -12.03
CA ASN A 262 3.56 -16.65 -12.27
C ASN A 262 2.91 -15.33 -11.82
N PRO A 263 2.13 -14.65 -12.69
CA PRO A 263 1.45 -13.40 -12.33
C PRO A 263 0.44 -13.56 -11.19
N ALA A 264 -0.02 -14.78 -10.92
CA ALA A 264 -0.98 -15.07 -9.85
C ALA A 264 -0.33 -15.25 -8.47
N ASP A 265 0.99 -15.38 -8.39
CA ASP A 265 1.70 -15.68 -7.15
C ASP A 265 2.63 -14.54 -6.72
N SER A 266 2.94 -14.48 -5.43
CA SER A 266 3.93 -13.54 -4.92
C SER A 266 5.35 -13.94 -5.35
N PRO A 267 6.08 -13.07 -6.10
CA PRO A 267 7.47 -13.34 -6.45
C PRO A 267 8.37 -13.49 -5.21
N TYR A 268 8.03 -12.84 -4.12
CA TYR A 268 8.74 -12.90 -2.85
C TYR A 268 8.64 -14.29 -2.21
N VAL A 269 7.42 -14.85 -2.14
CA VAL A 269 7.19 -16.20 -1.64
C VAL A 269 7.88 -17.23 -2.51
N LYS A 270 7.81 -17.06 -3.84
CA LYS A 270 8.47 -17.92 -4.82
C LYS A 270 9.98 -17.98 -4.61
N MET A 271 10.63 -16.85 -4.48
CA MET A 271 12.07 -16.76 -4.29
C MET A 271 12.53 -17.47 -3.00
N PHE A 272 11.84 -17.24 -1.89
CA PHE A 272 12.19 -17.93 -0.62
C PHE A 272 11.96 -19.44 -0.68
N GLY A 273 11.04 -19.90 -1.50
CA GLY A 273 10.85 -21.33 -1.75
C GLY A 273 12.05 -22.00 -2.42
N LEU A 274 12.92 -21.23 -3.09
CA LEU A 274 14.13 -21.74 -3.77
C LEU A 274 15.38 -21.78 -2.88
N VAL A 275 15.34 -21.16 -1.71
CA VAL A 275 16.51 -21.10 -0.80
C VAL A 275 16.81 -22.45 -0.14
N GLY A 276 15.88 -23.42 -0.23
CA GLY A 276 16.06 -24.75 0.35
C GLY A 276 15.89 -24.81 1.89
N ILE A 277 15.46 -23.70 2.50
CA ILE A 277 15.15 -23.66 3.95
C ILE A 277 13.71 -24.18 4.16
N PRO A 278 13.52 -25.24 4.96
CA PRO A 278 12.18 -25.73 5.28
C PRO A 278 11.30 -24.60 5.84
N PHE A 279 10.03 -24.58 5.41
CA PHE A 279 9.02 -23.59 5.84
C PHE A 279 9.27 -22.13 5.45
N ALA A 280 10.41 -21.77 4.80
CA ALA A 280 10.71 -20.39 4.43
C ALA A 280 9.60 -19.74 3.61
N ALA A 281 9.07 -20.43 2.60
CA ALA A 281 7.95 -19.93 1.80
C ALA A 281 6.70 -19.66 2.65
N GLY A 282 6.39 -20.54 3.61
CA GLY A 282 5.26 -20.34 4.55
C GLY A 282 5.47 -19.13 5.46
N ILE A 283 6.67 -18.96 6.03
CA ILE A 283 7.00 -17.79 6.85
C ILE A 283 6.82 -16.50 6.05
N ILE A 284 7.35 -16.45 4.85
CA ILE A 284 7.22 -15.27 4.00
C ILE A 284 5.76 -15.05 3.57
N ASN A 285 5.03 -16.13 3.27
CA ASN A 285 3.61 -16.01 2.98
C ASN A 285 2.82 -15.42 4.17
N PHE A 286 3.17 -15.79 5.42
CA PHE A 286 2.60 -15.16 6.61
C PHE A 286 2.96 -13.66 6.70
N VAL A 287 4.20 -13.28 6.39
CA VAL A 287 4.60 -11.87 6.41
C VAL A 287 3.84 -11.06 5.36
N VAL A 288 3.71 -11.56 4.12
CA VAL A 288 2.97 -10.85 3.08
C VAL A 288 1.46 -10.79 3.38
N LEU A 289 0.91 -11.81 4.05
CA LEU A 289 -0.45 -11.79 4.57
C LEU A 289 -0.64 -10.66 5.60
N THR A 290 0.26 -10.59 6.58
CA THR A 290 0.20 -9.53 7.61
C THR A 290 0.46 -8.15 7.00
N ALA A 291 1.25 -8.06 5.92
CA ALA A 291 1.46 -6.82 5.18
C ALA A 291 0.18 -6.33 4.51
N ALA A 292 -0.59 -7.23 3.89
CA ALA A 292 -1.89 -6.92 3.31
C ALA A 292 -2.89 -6.45 4.37
N ALA A 293 -2.99 -7.19 5.48
CA ALA A 293 -3.88 -6.83 6.58
C ALA A 293 -3.52 -5.47 7.20
N SER A 294 -2.23 -5.18 7.38
CA SER A 294 -1.70 -3.90 7.88
C SER A 294 -2.00 -2.74 6.92
N SER A 295 -1.81 -2.93 5.61
CA SER A 295 -2.15 -1.91 4.61
C SER A 295 -3.65 -1.59 4.65
N CYS A 296 -4.52 -2.60 4.69
CA CYS A 296 -5.96 -2.42 4.85
C CYS A 296 -6.32 -1.69 6.16
N ASN A 297 -5.66 -2.05 7.28
CA ASN A 297 -5.82 -1.41 8.58
C ASN A 297 -5.49 0.09 8.53
N SER A 298 -4.38 0.45 7.88
CA SER A 298 -3.97 1.84 7.65
C SER A 298 -4.99 2.59 6.77
N GLY A 299 -5.55 1.93 5.77
CA GLY A 299 -6.61 2.47 4.93
C GLY A 299 -7.90 2.78 5.71
N ILE A 300 -8.35 1.87 6.57
CA ILE A 300 -9.51 2.09 7.44
C ILE A 300 -9.26 3.27 8.39
N PHE A 301 -8.06 3.36 8.95
CA PHE A 301 -7.64 4.46 9.80
C PHE A 301 -7.72 5.80 9.05
N ALA A 302 -7.10 5.92 7.87
CA ALA A 302 -7.08 7.11 7.04
C ALA A 302 -8.49 7.53 6.59
N ASN A 303 -9.29 6.56 6.11
CA ASN A 303 -10.65 6.79 5.65
C ASN A 303 -11.58 7.31 6.73
N SER A 304 -11.51 6.73 7.92
CA SER A 304 -12.36 7.15 9.02
C SER A 304 -12.10 8.62 9.42
N ARG A 305 -10.86 9.07 9.33
CA ARG A 305 -10.48 10.47 9.61
C ARG A 305 -10.87 11.41 8.49
N THR A 306 -10.76 10.97 7.25
CA THR A 306 -11.22 11.75 6.09
C THR A 306 -12.72 11.98 6.14
N MET A 307 -13.51 10.94 6.41
CA MET A 307 -14.97 11.06 6.57
C MET A 307 -15.34 11.95 7.77
N PHE A 308 -14.64 11.81 8.89
CA PHE A 308 -14.82 12.65 10.06
C PHE A 308 -14.56 14.13 9.73
N GLY A 309 -13.51 14.44 8.97
CA GLY A 309 -13.18 15.78 8.51
C GLY A 309 -14.23 16.35 7.55
N LEU A 310 -14.68 15.56 6.55
CA LEU A 310 -15.73 15.94 5.60
C LEU A 310 -17.05 16.26 6.32
N ALA A 311 -17.46 15.43 7.27
CA ALA A 311 -18.67 15.65 8.05
C ALA A 311 -18.56 16.91 8.94
N GLY A 312 -17.39 17.18 9.51
CA GLY A 312 -17.12 18.40 10.28
C GLY A 312 -17.25 19.70 9.46
N ARG A 313 -16.94 19.64 8.16
CA ARG A 313 -17.14 20.75 7.20
C ARG A 313 -18.54 20.81 6.59
N LYS A 314 -19.48 20.00 7.05
CA LYS A 314 -20.82 19.84 6.46
C LYS A 314 -20.81 19.35 5.00
N GLN A 315 -19.74 18.66 4.60
CA GLN A 315 -19.56 18.05 3.29
C GLN A 315 -19.88 16.52 3.28
N GLY A 316 -20.38 16.03 4.40
CA GLY A 316 -20.79 14.65 4.61
C GLY A 316 -21.87 14.53 5.70
N PRO A 317 -22.46 13.34 5.87
CA PRO A 317 -23.48 13.08 6.88
C PRO A 317 -22.97 13.41 8.29
N ALA A 318 -23.78 14.15 9.08
CA ALA A 318 -23.38 14.65 10.39
C ALA A 318 -23.05 13.55 11.41
N PHE A 319 -23.64 12.35 11.30
CA PHE A 319 -23.37 11.25 12.22
C PHE A 319 -21.91 10.74 12.12
N LEU A 320 -21.24 10.94 10.97
CA LEU A 320 -19.83 10.57 10.77
C LEU A 320 -18.86 11.44 11.58
N HIS A 321 -19.31 12.62 12.06
CA HIS A 321 -18.53 13.51 12.93
C HIS A 321 -18.72 13.18 14.42
N ARG A 322 -18.98 11.92 14.76
CA ARG A 322 -19.10 11.46 16.14
C ARG A 322 -17.97 10.52 16.50
N THR A 323 -17.40 10.73 17.70
CA THR A 323 -16.38 9.83 18.26
C THR A 323 -16.93 9.00 19.41
N ASN A 324 -16.32 7.84 19.65
CA ASN A 324 -16.59 7.06 20.86
C ASN A 324 -15.81 7.65 22.08
N LYS A 325 -15.93 7.01 23.25
CA LYS A 325 -15.20 7.39 24.48
C LYS A 325 -13.67 7.41 24.36
N HIS A 326 -13.12 6.77 23.34
CA HIS A 326 -11.69 6.72 23.05
C HIS A 326 -11.25 7.71 21.95
N GLY A 327 -12.11 8.67 21.56
CA GLY A 327 -11.82 9.65 20.51
C GLY A 327 -11.77 9.04 19.09
N VAL A 328 -12.33 7.84 18.87
CA VAL A 328 -12.31 7.13 17.58
C VAL A 328 -13.60 7.38 16.82
N PRO A 329 -13.56 7.75 15.52
CA PRO A 329 -14.74 8.00 14.69
C PRO A 329 -15.43 6.68 14.27
N HIS A 330 -16.12 6.06 15.21
CA HIS A 330 -16.64 4.69 15.10
C HIS A 330 -17.67 4.51 13.97
N TYR A 331 -18.54 5.48 13.71
CA TYR A 331 -19.48 5.40 12.59
C TYR A 331 -18.77 5.44 11.24
N ALA A 332 -17.72 6.26 11.11
CA ALA A 332 -16.94 6.32 9.89
C ALA A 332 -16.20 4.99 9.63
N ILE A 333 -15.68 4.34 10.68
CA ILE A 333 -15.08 3.00 10.59
C ILE A 333 -16.12 1.98 10.14
N LEU A 334 -17.31 1.96 10.74
CA LEU A 334 -18.36 0.99 10.41
C LEU A 334 -18.85 1.16 8.96
N VAL A 335 -19.02 2.40 8.49
CA VAL A 335 -19.39 2.68 7.08
C VAL A 335 -18.27 2.21 6.13
N THR A 336 -17.01 2.54 6.43
CA THR A 336 -15.86 2.08 5.64
C THR A 336 -15.83 0.55 5.55
N CYS A 337 -15.90 -0.15 6.68
CA CYS A 337 -15.85 -1.60 6.72
C CYS A 337 -17.11 -2.26 6.11
N GLY A 338 -18.27 -1.62 6.23
CA GLY A 338 -19.48 -2.04 5.54
C GLY A 338 -19.32 -2.06 4.02
N LEU A 339 -18.66 -1.04 3.46
CA LEU A 339 -18.36 -1.01 2.02
C LEU A 339 -17.23 -1.98 1.63
N LEU A 340 -16.22 -2.17 2.49
CA LEU A 340 -15.21 -3.21 2.28
C LEU A 340 -15.84 -4.60 2.17
N SER A 341 -16.99 -4.84 2.80
CA SER A 341 -17.71 -6.12 2.71
C SER A 341 -18.20 -6.46 1.30
N ILE A 342 -18.19 -5.50 0.36
CA ILE A 342 -18.40 -5.77 -1.07
C ILE A 342 -17.33 -6.77 -1.57
N SER A 343 -16.09 -6.71 -1.06
CA SER A 343 -15.05 -7.67 -1.41
C SER A 343 -15.41 -9.10 -1.00
N VAL A 344 -16.17 -9.30 0.07
CA VAL A 344 -16.68 -10.62 0.49
C VAL A 344 -17.61 -11.18 -0.58
N VAL A 345 -18.54 -10.34 -1.07
CA VAL A 345 -19.47 -10.71 -2.13
C VAL A 345 -18.73 -11.03 -3.43
N LEU A 346 -17.75 -10.19 -3.81
CA LEU A 346 -16.93 -10.44 -4.99
C LEU A 346 -16.16 -11.76 -4.89
N ASN A 347 -15.55 -12.07 -3.74
CA ASN A 347 -14.86 -13.34 -3.52
C ASN A 347 -15.80 -14.55 -3.39
N ALA A 348 -17.09 -14.35 -3.13
CA ALA A 348 -18.10 -15.40 -3.16
C ALA A 348 -18.57 -15.72 -4.59
N ILE A 349 -18.73 -14.67 -5.42
CA ILE A 349 -19.18 -14.82 -6.81
C ILE A 349 -18.03 -15.31 -7.71
N PHE A 350 -16.86 -14.70 -7.59
CA PHE A 350 -15.70 -15.01 -8.41
C PHE A 350 -14.73 -15.93 -7.63
N LYS A 351 -14.56 -17.16 -8.10
CA LYS A 351 -13.69 -18.16 -7.45
C LYS A 351 -12.20 -17.83 -7.55
N ASP A 352 -11.79 -17.02 -8.53
CA ASP A 352 -10.40 -16.63 -8.76
C ASP A 352 -10.07 -15.30 -8.09
N ALA A 353 -9.51 -15.37 -6.87
CA ALA A 353 -9.12 -14.20 -6.11
C ALA A 353 -8.10 -13.30 -6.84
N THR A 354 -7.24 -13.87 -7.71
CA THR A 354 -6.25 -13.09 -8.47
C THR A 354 -6.93 -12.21 -9.51
N LYS A 355 -7.92 -12.74 -10.23
CA LYS A 355 -8.70 -11.92 -11.18
C LYS A 355 -9.46 -10.81 -10.47
N VAL A 356 -10.09 -11.11 -9.33
CA VAL A 356 -10.77 -10.10 -8.50
C VAL A 356 -9.79 -9.02 -8.06
N PHE A 357 -8.61 -9.39 -7.58
CA PHE A 357 -7.55 -8.48 -7.17
C PHE A 357 -7.16 -7.54 -8.32
N VAL A 358 -6.83 -8.06 -9.51
CA VAL A 358 -6.41 -7.26 -10.67
C VAL A 358 -7.50 -6.28 -11.11
N GLN A 359 -8.77 -6.71 -11.17
CA GLN A 359 -9.87 -5.82 -11.51
C GLN A 359 -10.03 -4.67 -10.51
N ILE A 360 -10.01 -4.99 -9.21
CA ILE A 360 -10.14 -3.98 -8.15
C ILE A 360 -8.97 -2.98 -8.21
N THR A 361 -7.73 -3.46 -8.39
CA THR A 361 -6.55 -2.58 -8.45
C THR A 361 -6.57 -1.64 -9.64
N THR A 362 -7.16 -2.06 -10.76
CA THR A 362 -7.34 -1.18 -11.94
C THR A 362 -8.23 0.01 -11.59
N PHE A 363 -9.37 -0.21 -10.93
CA PHE A 363 -10.25 0.88 -10.48
C PHE A 363 -9.58 1.78 -9.43
N SER A 364 -8.83 1.19 -8.49
CA SER A 364 -8.09 1.94 -7.47
C SER A 364 -7.08 2.91 -8.09
N THR A 365 -6.33 2.46 -9.09
CA THR A 365 -5.30 3.28 -9.77
C THR A 365 -5.89 4.52 -10.44
N VAL A 366 -7.06 4.42 -11.06
CA VAL A 366 -7.74 5.58 -11.65
C VAL A 366 -8.08 6.62 -10.58
N SER A 367 -8.60 6.18 -9.44
CA SER A 367 -8.94 7.07 -8.31
C SER A 367 -7.70 7.72 -7.70
N VAL A 368 -6.60 6.97 -7.55
CA VAL A 368 -5.30 7.49 -7.04
C VAL A 368 -4.74 8.55 -7.97
N SER A 369 -4.73 8.29 -9.27
CA SER A 369 -4.21 9.24 -10.26
C SER A 369 -4.97 10.57 -10.18
N TYR A 370 -6.29 10.52 -10.01
CA TYR A 370 -7.09 11.73 -9.84
C TYR A 370 -6.70 12.50 -8.58
N THR A 371 -6.61 11.85 -7.41
CA THR A 371 -6.27 12.52 -6.14
C THR A 371 -4.87 13.12 -6.15
N HIS A 372 -3.88 12.42 -6.73
CA HIS A 372 -2.51 12.91 -6.77
C HIS A 372 -2.31 14.03 -7.80
N LEU A 373 -3.04 14.01 -8.93
CA LEU A 373 -2.95 15.08 -9.93
C LEU A 373 -3.65 16.37 -9.50
N THR A 374 -4.72 16.30 -8.70
CA THR A 374 -5.41 17.50 -8.23
C THR A 374 -4.66 18.28 -7.16
N LEU A 375 -3.80 17.62 -6.36
CA LEU A 375 -3.02 18.28 -5.32
C LEU A 375 -1.94 19.23 -5.87
N PRO A 376 -1.11 18.89 -6.88
CA PRO A 376 -0.08 19.78 -7.42
C PRO A 376 -0.62 20.93 -8.28
N THR A 377 -1.79 20.80 -8.92
CA THR A 377 -2.40 21.89 -9.70
C THR A 377 -2.80 23.08 -8.84
N ILE A 378 -2.82 22.91 -7.51
CA ILE A 378 -3.03 23.99 -6.54
C ILE A 378 -1.88 25.02 -6.56
N TYR A 379 -0.68 24.62 -7.00
CA TYR A 379 0.48 25.54 -7.06
C TYR A 379 0.56 26.40 -8.33
N SER A 380 -0.23 26.09 -9.36
CA SER A 380 -0.21 26.83 -10.63
C SER A 380 -1.24 27.97 -10.70
N VAL A 381 -1.94 28.25 -9.63
CA VAL A 381 -2.90 29.34 -9.43
C VAL A 381 -2.48 30.17 -8.22
#